data_fae724ea866348bccdf0927dfd527863
#
_entry.id   fae724ea866348bccdf0927dfd527863
#
_cell.length_a   1.000
_cell.length_b   1.000
_cell.length_c   1.000
_cell.angle_alpha   90.00
_cell.angle_beta   90.00
_cell.angle_gamma   90.00
#
_symmetry.space_group_name_H-M   'P 1'
#
loop_
_entity.id
_entity.type
_entity.pdbx_description
1 polymer ?
#
loop_
_entity_poly.entity_id
_entity_poly.type
_entity_poly.pdbx_seq_one_letter_code
_entity_poly.pdbx_strand_id
1 'polypeptide(L)'
;AVPRARDDIEAVETELRALRPQLPFYRAFTSPRIRRILADRGETIPSLEDALEQMQRDGITDAAVQPTHILYGYEYDKIRKTVEKFRPQFERIQLGAPLFSCTADILETAAILDGCYPAEDEKRFVFMGHGTGHFADLAYPALETALHRRGRNDCFLTTVEGWPDFERVCRFLKDVPVTLVPLML
;
A
#
# COMPACT_ATOMS: atom_id res chain seq x y z
N ALA A 1 -9.68 -13.02 -4.48
CA ALA A 1 -9.70 -11.55 -4.33
C ALA A 1 -11.13 -11.06 -4.51
N VAL A 2 -11.53 -10.03 -3.79
CA VAL A 2 -12.75 -9.29 -4.07
C VAL A 2 -12.56 -8.67 -5.46
N PRO A 3 -13.52 -8.73 -6.40
CA PRO A 3 -13.35 -8.22 -7.77
C PRO A 3 -12.76 -6.81 -7.80
N ARG A 4 -13.27 -5.91 -6.98
CA ARG A 4 -12.82 -4.51 -6.89
C ARG A 4 -11.33 -4.36 -6.49
N ALA A 5 -10.84 -5.16 -5.54
CA ALA A 5 -9.41 -5.10 -5.15
C ALA A 5 -8.48 -5.57 -6.27
N ARG A 6 -8.96 -6.44 -7.17
CA ARG A 6 -8.22 -6.83 -8.36
C ARG A 6 -8.12 -5.68 -9.35
N ASP A 7 -9.25 -5.01 -9.61
CA ASP A 7 -9.31 -3.87 -10.52
C ASP A 7 -8.41 -2.73 -10.05
N ASP A 8 -8.34 -2.47 -8.74
CA ASP A 8 -7.48 -1.45 -8.14
C ASP A 8 -5.99 -1.79 -8.34
N ILE A 9 -5.58 -3.06 -8.13
CA ILE A 9 -4.20 -3.51 -8.39
C ILE A 9 -3.85 -3.39 -9.87
N GLU A 10 -4.75 -3.81 -10.76
CA GLU A 10 -4.55 -3.74 -12.22
C GLU A 10 -4.44 -2.29 -12.70
N ALA A 11 -5.18 -1.35 -12.08
CA ALA A 11 -5.07 0.07 -12.37
C ALA A 11 -3.67 0.61 -12.00
N VAL A 12 -3.18 0.32 -10.80
CA VAL A 12 -1.83 0.71 -10.37
C VAL A 12 -0.75 0.15 -11.30
N GLU A 13 -0.87 -1.13 -11.68
CA GLU A 13 0.09 -1.74 -12.63
C GLU A 13 0.04 -1.12 -14.01
N THR A 14 -1.14 -0.76 -14.48
CA THR A 14 -1.33 -0.08 -15.78
C THR A 14 -0.59 1.26 -15.79
N GLU A 15 -0.73 2.06 -14.73
CA GLU A 15 0.00 3.32 -14.59
C GLU A 15 1.51 3.11 -14.53
N LEU A 16 1.98 2.13 -13.74
CA LEU A 16 3.42 1.80 -13.66
C LEU A 16 3.99 1.37 -15.02
N ARG A 17 3.27 0.56 -15.77
CA ARG A 17 3.67 0.15 -17.13
C ARG A 17 3.70 1.33 -18.11
N ALA A 18 2.73 2.24 -18.00
CA ALA A 18 2.67 3.43 -18.85
C ALA A 18 3.86 4.38 -18.65
N LEU A 19 4.43 4.44 -17.45
CA LEU A 19 5.62 5.26 -17.17
C LEU A 19 6.88 4.78 -17.94
N ARG A 20 6.99 3.49 -18.24
CA ARG A 20 8.15 2.87 -18.90
C ARG A 20 7.71 1.72 -19.80
N PRO A 21 6.94 1.95 -20.87
CA PRO A 21 6.32 0.89 -21.67
C PRO A 21 7.33 0.00 -22.41
N GLN A 22 8.57 0.44 -22.55
CA GLN A 22 9.65 -0.29 -23.19
C GLN A 22 10.32 -1.32 -22.26
N LEU A 23 10.06 -1.27 -20.95
CA LEU A 23 10.68 -2.19 -19.99
C LEU A 23 9.80 -3.42 -19.76
N PRO A 24 10.41 -4.62 -19.63
CA PRO A 24 9.68 -5.81 -19.20
C PRO A 24 9.13 -5.60 -17.78
N PHE A 25 7.94 -6.14 -17.55
CA PHE A 25 7.25 -5.98 -16.26
C PHE A 25 6.99 -7.36 -15.64
N TYR A 26 7.41 -7.51 -14.39
CA TYR A 26 7.25 -8.72 -13.60
C TYR A 26 6.39 -8.42 -12.38
N ARG A 27 5.32 -9.22 -12.21
CA ARG A 27 4.42 -9.15 -11.04
C ARG A 27 4.88 -10.16 -10.00
N ALA A 28 4.88 -9.77 -8.73
CA ALA A 28 5.11 -10.68 -7.62
C ALA A 28 4.21 -10.35 -6.43
N PHE A 29 3.78 -11.38 -5.68
CA PHE A 29 3.02 -11.19 -4.44
C PHE A 29 3.82 -11.68 -3.24
N THR A 30 3.85 -10.85 -2.19
CA THR A 30 4.58 -11.15 -0.94
C THR A 30 3.85 -12.14 -0.05
N SER A 31 2.51 -12.18 -0.08
CA SER A 31 1.69 -13.04 0.78
C SER A 31 1.61 -14.49 0.25
N PRO A 32 2.19 -15.48 0.94
CA PRO A 32 2.05 -16.90 0.55
C PRO A 32 0.59 -17.38 0.59
N ARG A 33 -0.19 -16.84 1.53
CA ARG A 33 -1.62 -17.16 1.66
C ARG A 33 -2.41 -16.71 0.42
N ILE A 34 -2.19 -15.48 -0.03
CA ILE A 34 -2.89 -14.96 -1.22
C ILE A 34 -2.45 -15.72 -2.47
N ARG A 35 -1.15 -15.99 -2.62
CA ARG A 35 -0.64 -16.79 -3.75
C ARG A 35 -1.29 -18.17 -3.81
N ARG A 36 -1.48 -18.85 -2.66
CA ARG A 36 -2.16 -20.14 -2.59
C ARG A 36 -3.63 -20.03 -3.02
N ILE A 37 -4.37 -19.05 -2.49
CA ILE A 37 -5.78 -18.82 -2.87
C ILE A 37 -5.94 -18.58 -4.37
N LEU A 38 -5.01 -17.85 -4.98
CA LEU A 38 -5.03 -17.58 -6.42
C LEU A 38 -4.68 -18.83 -7.23
N ALA A 39 -3.69 -19.60 -6.79
CA ALA A 39 -3.32 -20.88 -7.42
C ALA A 39 -4.47 -21.89 -7.41
N ASP A 40 -5.25 -22.00 -6.31
CA ASP A 40 -6.45 -22.83 -6.22
C ASP A 40 -7.55 -22.37 -7.21
N ARG A 41 -7.47 -21.15 -7.71
CA ARG A 41 -8.36 -20.58 -8.75
C ARG A 41 -7.76 -20.62 -10.16
N GLY A 42 -6.61 -21.28 -10.33
CA GLY A 42 -5.93 -21.41 -11.61
C GLY A 42 -5.03 -20.23 -11.99
N GLU A 43 -4.80 -19.28 -11.07
CA GLU A 43 -3.94 -18.12 -11.31
C GLU A 43 -2.64 -18.24 -10.49
N THR A 44 -1.53 -18.53 -11.15
CA THR A 44 -0.23 -18.64 -10.50
C THR A 44 0.51 -17.30 -10.54
N ILE A 45 0.73 -16.70 -9.37
CA ILE A 45 1.53 -15.49 -9.22
C ILE A 45 2.80 -15.83 -8.44
N PRO A 46 3.99 -15.45 -8.95
CA PRO A 46 5.27 -15.76 -8.31
C PRO A 46 5.46 -15.00 -6.99
N SER A 47 6.38 -15.51 -6.16
CA SER A 47 6.98 -14.72 -5.08
C SER A 47 7.95 -13.70 -5.64
N LEU A 48 8.45 -12.79 -4.76
CA LEU A 48 9.50 -11.87 -5.18
C LEU A 48 10.79 -12.61 -5.57
N GLU A 49 11.15 -13.65 -4.83
CA GLU A 49 12.30 -14.52 -5.15
C GLU A 49 12.13 -15.15 -6.54
N ASP A 50 10.99 -15.81 -6.79
CA ASP A 50 10.71 -16.46 -8.08
C ASP A 50 10.75 -15.46 -9.24
N ALA A 51 10.24 -14.23 -9.02
CA ALA A 51 10.25 -13.18 -10.03
C ALA A 51 11.68 -12.68 -10.32
N LEU A 52 12.51 -12.48 -9.30
CA LEU A 52 13.90 -12.06 -9.45
C LEU A 52 14.74 -13.17 -10.15
N GLU A 53 14.53 -14.43 -9.79
CA GLU A 53 15.15 -15.56 -10.51
C GLU A 53 14.71 -15.64 -11.97
N GLN A 54 13.43 -15.33 -12.26
CA GLN A 54 12.97 -15.28 -13.65
C GLN A 54 13.64 -14.13 -14.41
N MET A 55 13.75 -12.95 -13.82
CA MET A 55 14.45 -11.82 -14.43
C MET A 55 15.90 -12.18 -14.81
N GLN A 56 16.59 -12.94 -13.94
CA GLN A 56 17.95 -13.43 -14.26
C GLN A 56 17.96 -14.40 -15.42
N ARG A 57 17.03 -15.36 -15.47
CA ARG A 57 16.90 -16.30 -16.59
C ARG A 57 16.64 -15.57 -17.92
N ASP A 58 15.91 -14.46 -17.86
CA ASP A 58 15.59 -13.60 -18.99
C ASP A 58 16.75 -12.64 -19.37
N GLY A 59 17.88 -12.70 -18.65
CA GLY A 59 19.07 -11.89 -18.92
C GLY A 59 18.97 -10.44 -18.45
N ILE A 60 18.06 -10.15 -17.52
CA ILE A 60 17.92 -8.80 -16.94
C ILE A 60 19.05 -8.55 -15.95
N THR A 61 19.85 -7.52 -16.16
CA THR A 61 20.96 -7.12 -15.30
C THR A 61 20.64 -5.90 -14.43
N ASP A 62 19.72 -5.04 -14.90
CA ASP A 62 19.23 -3.85 -14.20
C ASP A 62 17.77 -4.02 -13.82
N ALA A 63 17.47 -4.00 -12.54
CA ALA A 63 16.14 -4.20 -12.01
C ALA A 63 15.67 -3.05 -11.09
N ALA A 64 14.39 -2.74 -11.15
CA ALA A 64 13.72 -1.89 -10.17
C ALA A 64 12.57 -2.69 -9.53
N VAL A 65 12.56 -2.77 -8.21
CA VAL A 65 11.50 -3.40 -7.43
C VAL A 65 10.67 -2.28 -6.78
N GLN A 66 9.41 -2.13 -7.23
CA GLN A 66 8.48 -1.14 -6.67
C GLN A 66 7.43 -1.84 -5.79
N PRO A 67 7.52 -1.73 -4.46
CA PRO A 67 6.47 -2.17 -3.56
C PRO A 67 5.22 -1.29 -3.69
N THR A 68 4.05 -1.89 -3.66
CA THR A 68 2.76 -1.17 -3.54
C THR A 68 2.32 -1.01 -2.08
N HIS A 69 3.19 -1.28 -1.15
CA HIS A 69 2.94 -1.15 0.29
C HIS A 69 2.78 0.31 0.70
N ILE A 70 1.90 0.56 1.67
CA ILE A 70 1.65 1.91 2.20
C ILE A 70 2.76 2.33 3.17
N LEU A 71 3.29 1.38 3.95
CA LEU A 71 4.18 1.65 5.08
C LEU A 71 5.53 0.94 4.97
N TYR A 72 6.55 1.49 5.64
CA TYR A 72 7.79 0.80 6.00
C TYR A 72 7.53 -0.24 7.12
N GLY A 73 6.60 -1.18 6.92
CA GLY A 73 6.26 -2.20 7.89
C GLY A 73 7.04 -3.51 7.70
N TYR A 74 6.67 -4.55 8.47
CA TYR A 74 7.32 -5.87 8.42
C TYR A 74 7.31 -6.51 7.03
N GLU A 75 6.27 -6.28 6.23
CA GLU A 75 6.22 -6.81 4.86
C GLU A 75 7.23 -6.11 3.95
N TYR A 76 7.38 -4.79 4.06
CA TYR A 76 8.43 -4.06 3.35
C TYR A 76 9.84 -4.52 3.76
N ASP A 77 10.05 -4.80 5.04
CA ASP A 77 11.33 -5.34 5.53
C ASP A 77 11.67 -6.71 4.92
N LYS A 78 10.67 -7.56 4.67
CA LYS A 78 10.87 -8.83 3.97
C LYS A 78 11.31 -8.59 2.52
N ILE A 79 10.66 -7.66 1.81
CA ILE A 79 11.04 -7.27 0.45
C ILE A 79 12.48 -6.77 0.44
N ARG A 80 12.84 -5.86 1.35
CA ARG A 80 14.18 -5.31 1.47
C ARG A 80 15.24 -6.40 1.68
N LYS A 81 14.98 -7.34 2.59
CA LYS A 81 15.89 -8.49 2.83
C LYS A 81 16.05 -9.36 1.59
N THR A 82 14.96 -9.62 0.85
CA THR A 82 15.01 -10.38 -0.39
C THR A 82 15.83 -9.63 -1.45
N VAL A 83 15.59 -8.35 -1.66
CA VAL A 83 16.35 -7.53 -2.62
C VAL A 83 17.84 -7.51 -2.27
N GLU A 84 18.20 -7.34 -0.97
CA GLU A 84 19.60 -7.38 -0.55
C GLU A 84 20.26 -8.75 -0.80
N LYS A 85 19.54 -9.85 -0.59
CA LYS A 85 20.03 -11.21 -0.91
C LYS A 85 20.34 -11.38 -2.40
N PHE A 86 19.53 -10.77 -3.27
CA PHE A 86 19.70 -10.87 -4.73
C PHE A 86 20.65 -9.81 -5.31
N ARG A 87 21.01 -8.78 -4.54
CA ARG A 87 21.86 -7.68 -4.99
C ARG A 87 23.15 -8.12 -5.71
N PRO A 88 23.92 -9.11 -5.23
CA PRO A 88 25.15 -9.57 -5.89
C PRO A 88 24.91 -10.24 -7.27
N GLN A 89 23.66 -10.52 -7.60
CA GLN A 89 23.27 -11.27 -8.80
C GLN A 89 22.80 -10.36 -9.94
N PHE A 90 22.74 -9.04 -9.71
CA PHE A 90 22.39 -8.01 -10.68
C PHE A 90 23.53 -6.99 -10.78
N GLU A 91 23.71 -6.39 -11.94
CA GLU A 91 24.61 -5.24 -12.07
C GLU A 91 24.05 -4.05 -11.26
N ARG A 92 22.73 -3.88 -11.31
CA ARG A 92 22.02 -2.90 -10.50
C ARG A 92 20.63 -3.41 -10.12
N ILE A 93 20.31 -3.39 -8.84
CA ILE A 93 18.95 -3.60 -8.35
C ILE A 93 18.58 -2.48 -7.37
N GLN A 94 17.47 -1.83 -7.64
CA GLN A 94 16.94 -0.71 -6.83
C GLN A 94 15.61 -1.11 -6.19
N LEU A 95 15.44 -0.74 -4.93
CA LEU A 95 14.19 -0.91 -4.20
C LEU A 95 13.52 0.45 -4.03
N GLY A 96 12.31 0.58 -4.54
CA GLY A 96 11.45 1.74 -4.34
C GLY A 96 10.93 1.84 -2.90
N ALA A 97 10.53 3.03 -2.52
CA ALA A 97 9.91 3.30 -1.23
C ALA A 97 8.43 2.90 -1.22
N PRO A 98 7.82 2.66 -0.05
CA PRO A 98 6.38 2.55 0.10
C PRO A 98 5.70 3.92 -0.07
N LEU A 99 4.37 3.96 -0.11
CA LEU A 99 3.60 5.20 -0.31
C LEU A 99 3.95 6.27 0.74
N PHE A 100 4.01 5.92 2.01
CA PHE A 100 4.38 6.85 3.09
C PHE A 100 5.86 6.70 3.42
N SER A 101 6.71 7.29 2.63
CA SER A 101 8.16 7.24 2.80
C SER A 101 8.73 8.49 3.48
N CYS A 102 8.04 9.60 3.38
CA CYS A 102 8.44 10.86 4.00
C CYS A 102 7.22 11.75 4.34
N THR A 103 7.47 12.86 5.00
CA THR A 103 6.40 13.82 5.39
C THR A 103 5.67 14.38 4.17
N ALA A 104 6.37 14.62 3.07
CA ALA A 104 5.77 15.16 1.85
C ALA A 104 4.68 14.22 1.30
N ASP A 105 4.92 12.90 1.29
CA ASP A 105 3.97 11.90 0.83
C ASP A 105 2.67 11.92 1.66
N ILE A 106 2.79 12.09 2.99
CA ILE A 106 1.64 12.19 3.90
C ILE A 106 0.83 13.46 3.60
N LEU A 107 1.51 14.59 3.40
CA LEU A 107 0.85 15.87 3.09
C LEU A 107 0.16 15.84 1.73
N GLU A 108 0.80 15.23 0.73
CA GLU A 108 0.22 15.04 -0.61
C GLU A 108 -0.97 14.10 -0.57
N THR A 109 -0.86 12.97 0.13
CA THR A 109 -1.99 12.06 0.32
C THR A 109 -3.15 12.75 1.02
N ALA A 110 -2.91 13.57 2.05
CA ALA A 110 -3.96 14.35 2.69
C ALA A 110 -4.65 15.31 1.71
N ALA A 111 -3.90 15.93 0.79
CA ALA A 111 -4.47 16.81 -0.23
C ALA A 111 -5.32 16.04 -1.25
N ILE A 112 -4.87 14.86 -1.65
CA ILE A 112 -5.62 13.96 -2.56
C ILE A 112 -6.92 13.51 -1.90
N LEU A 113 -6.87 13.02 -0.65
CA LEU A 113 -8.06 12.56 0.07
C LEU A 113 -9.06 13.70 0.29
N ASP A 114 -8.59 14.90 0.61
CA ASP A 114 -9.42 16.10 0.74
C ASP A 114 -10.18 16.42 -0.56
N GLY A 115 -9.51 16.30 -1.71
CA GLY A 115 -10.12 16.49 -3.03
C GLY A 115 -11.10 15.37 -3.42
N CYS A 116 -10.78 14.11 -3.09
CA CYS A 116 -11.62 12.96 -3.45
C CYS A 116 -12.86 12.81 -2.56
N TYR A 117 -12.79 13.28 -1.32
CA TYR A 117 -13.85 13.14 -0.31
C TYR A 117 -14.18 14.50 0.29
N PRO A 118 -14.87 15.40 -0.45
CA PRO A 118 -15.20 16.73 0.06
C PRO A 118 -16.06 16.65 1.32
N ALA A 119 -15.92 17.65 2.18
CA ALA A 119 -16.69 17.72 3.43
C ALA A 119 -18.20 17.74 3.13
N GLU A 120 -18.94 16.97 3.89
CA GLU A 120 -20.41 16.92 3.85
C GLU A 120 -20.98 17.23 5.24
N ASP A 121 -22.06 18.00 5.28
CA ASP A 121 -22.72 18.34 6.56
C ASP A 121 -23.16 17.07 7.30
N GLU A 122 -22.90 17.04 8.61
CA GLU A 122 -23.26 15.96 9.53
C GLU A 122 -22.62 14.59 9.25
N LYS A 123 -21.79 14.45 8.20
CA LYS A 123 -21.13 13.20 7.82
C LYS A 123 -19.67 13.19 8.26
N ARG A 124 -19.17 12.01 8.61
CA ARG A 124 -17.76 11.76 8.91
C ARG A 124 -17.15 10.75 7.95
N PHE A 125 -15.89 10.95 7.65
CA PHE A 125 -15.11 10.01 6.84
C PHE A 125 -14.13 9.26 7.75
N VAL A 126 -14.14 7.94 7.66
CA VAL A 126 -13.21 7.07 8.38
C VAL A 126 -12.35 6.34 7.38
N PHE A 127 -11.10 6.72 7.28
CA PHE A 127 -10.10 6.03 6.46
C PHE A 127 -9.49 4.89 7.24
N MET A 128 -9.65 3.67 6.76
CA MET A 128 -9.23 2.45 7.44
C MET A 128 -8.01 1.84 6.76
N GLY A 129 -6.87 1.87 7.42
CA GLY A 129 -5.67 1.14 7.04
C GLY A 129 -5.65 -0.28 7.60
N HIS A 130 -4.73 -1.11 7.11
CA HIS A 130 -4.52 -2.45 7.68
C HIS A 130 -3.96 -2.36 9.10
N GLY A 131 -3.02 -1.45 9.31
CA GLY A 131 -2.28 -1.33 10.56
C GLY A 131 -1.16 -2.36 10.68
N THR A 132 -0.31 -2.16 11.67
CA THR A 132 0.83 -3.03 11.94
C THR A 132 1.32 -2.81 13.38
N GLY A 133 1.94 -3.82 14.00
CA GLY A 133 2.69 -3.62 15.24
C GLY A 133 4.05 -2.93 15.06
N HIS A 134 4.38 -2.50 13.84
CA HIS A 134 5.63 -1.80 13.54
C HIS A 134 5.50 -0.30 13.83
N PHE A 135 6.62 0.37 14.16
CA PHE A 135 6.67 1.82 14.39
C PHE A 135 6.09 2.66 13.23
N ALA A 136 6.15 2.17 12.01
CA ALA A 136 5.58 2.81 10.83
C ALA A 136 4.06 3.07 10.92
N ASP A 137 3.37 2.43 11.86
CA ASP A 137 1.94 2.64 12.11
C ASP A 137 1.60 4.09 12.47
N LEU A 138 2.58 4.83 12.98
CA LEU A 138 2.46 6.27 13.28
C LEU A 138 2.17 7.13 12.05
N ALA A 139 2.31 6.61 10.83
CA ALA A 139 1.92 7.32 9.62
C ALA A 139 0.41 7.59 9.55
N TYR A 140 -0.44 6.72 10.12
CA TYR A 140 -1.89 6.94 10.13
C TYR A 140 -2.31 8.15 10.95
N PRO A 141 -1.92 8.32 12.24
CA PRO A 141 -2.23 9.55 12.98
C PRO A 141 -1.53 10.78 12.40
N ALA A 142 -0.38 10.63 11.74
CA ALA A 142 0.25 11.74 11.03
C ALA A 142 -0.62 12.20 9.84
N LEU A 143 -1.21 11.28 9.08
CA LEU A 143 -2.15 11.58 8.00
C LEU A 143 -3.44 12.24 8.54
N GLU A 144 -4.01 11.76 9.66
CA GLU A 144 -5.15 12.41 10.33
C GLU A 144 -4.82 13.85 10.70
N THR A 145 -3.66 14.06 11.31
CA THR A 145 -3.18 15.40 11.66
C THR A 145 -3.04 16.30 10.42
N ALA A 146 -2.56 15.76 9.32
CA ALA A 146 -2.42 16.50 8.06
C ALA A 146 -3.79 16.90 7.48
N LEU A 147 -4.79 16.01 7.55
CA LEU A 147 -6.17 16.32 7.16
C LEU A 147 -6.80 17.39 8.07
N HIS A 148 -6.63 17.26 9.38
CA HIS A 148 -7.14 18.27 10.33
C HIS A 148 -6.52 19.66 10.12
N ARG A 149 -5.23 19.74 9.78
CA ARG A 149 -4.56 21.01 9.42
C ARG A 149 -5.12 21.65 8.14
N ARG A 150 -5.77 20.88 7.29
CA ARG A 150 -6.51 21.35 6.11
C ARG A 150 -7.95 21.76 6.42
N GLY A 151 -8.35 21.71 7.68
CA GLY A 151 -9.72 22.01 8.13
C GLY A 151 -10.66 20.80 8.11
N ARG A 152 -10.17 19.60 7.76
CA ARG A 152 -10.94 18.36 7.62
C ARG A 152 -11.06 17.63 8.96
N ASN A 153 -11.67 18.30 9.95
CA ASN A 153 -11.95 17.72 11.28
C ASN A 153 -13.05 16.65 11.25
N ASP A 154 -13.67 16.45 10.12
CA ASP A 154 -14.63 15.39 9.80
C ASP A 154 -13.98 14.07 9.38
N CYS A 155 -12.65 14.04 9.20
CA CYS A 155 -11.86 12.89 8.77
C CYS A 155 -11.16 12.23 9.97
N PHE A 156 -11.26 10.90 10.03
CA PHE A 156 -10.64 10.07 11.08
C PHE A 156 -9.84 8.95 10.43
N LEU A 157 -8.72 8.59 11.04
CA LEU A 157 -7.93 7.43 10.65
C LEU A 157 -8.13 6.31 11.66
N THR A 158 -8.19 5.08 11.16
CA THR A 158 -8.21 3.86 11.98
C THR A 158 -7.50 2.72 11.29
N THR A 159 -7.23 1.67 12.03
CA THR A 159 -6.58 0.46 11.51
C THR A 159 -7.30 -0.80 11.97
N VAL A 160 -7.11 -1.89 11.23
CA VAL A 160 -7.66 -3.21 11.58
C VAL A 160 -6.83 -3.87 12.69
N GLU A 161 -5.49 -3.80 12.59
CA GLU A 161 -4.57 -4.53 13.47
C GLU A 161 -3.57 -3.64 14.21
N GLY A 162 -3.68 -2.32 14.11
CA GLY A 162 -2.70 -1.37 14.64
C GLY A 162 -3.32 -0.23 15.44
N TRP A 163 -2.72 0.95 15.32
CA TRP A 163 -3.17 2.16 16.01
C TRP A 163 -3.28 3.34 15.00
N PRO A 164 -4.34 4.17 15.07
CA PRO A 164 -5.49 4.15 16.01
C PRO A 164 -6.41 2.94 15.80
N ASP A 165 -6.87 2.34 16.90
CA ASP A 165 -7.75 1.19 16.87
C ASP A 165 -9.19 1.56 16.45
N PHE A 166 -9.85 0.60 15.77
CA PHE A 166 -11.19 0.79 15.24
C PHE A 166 -12.25 1.02 16.34
N GLU A 167 -12.12 0.36 17.49
CA GLU A 167 -13.08 0.49 18.59
C GLU A 167 -13.10 1.92 19.15
N ARG A 168 -11.93 2.56 19.21
CA ARG A 168 -11.82 3.96 19.65
C ARG A 168 -12.60 4.88 18.72
N VAL A 169 -12.44 4.72 17.41
CA VAL A 169 -13.16 5.54 16.41
C VAL A 169 -14.66 5.29 16.50
N CYS A 170 -15.10 4.03 16.62
CA CYS A 170 -16.52 3.68 16.79
C CYS A 170 -17.13 4.34 18.03
N ARG A 171 -16.41 4.39 19.15
CA ARG A 171 -16.89 5.06 20.37
C ARG A 171 -17.04 6.58 20.20
N PHE A 172 -16.14 7.18 19.45
CA PHE A 172 -16.15 8.63 19.19
C PHE A 172 -17.27 9.05 18.23
N LEU A 173 -17.58 8.18 17.25
CA LEU A 173 -18.54 8.47 16.17
C LEU A 173 -19.89 7.76 16.38
N LYS A 174 -20.20 7.39 17.63
CA LYS A 174 -21.48 6.80 17.96
C LYS A 174 -22.62 7.73 17.51
N ASP A 175 -23.61 7.15 16.81
CA ASP A 175 -24.80 7.84 16.33
C ASP A 175 -24.55 8.98 15.30
N VAL A 176 -23.37 8.99 14.65
CA VAL A 176 -23.03 9.92 13.57
C VAL A 176 -22.96 9.15 12.22
N PRO A 177 -23.54 9.66 11.12
CA PRO A 177 -23.37 9.06 9.81
C PRO A 177 -21.89 8.99 9.39
N VAL A 178 -21.43 7.81 8.97
CA VAL A 178 -20.03 7.56 8.63
C VAL A 178 -19.90 6.97 7.23
N THR A 179 -18.98 7.49 6.44
CA THR A 179 -18.46 6.82 5.26
C THR A 179 -17.13 6.14 5.60
N LEU A 180 -17.12 4.82 5.54
CA LEU A 180 -15.88 4.04 5.73
C LEU A 180 -15.16 3.90 4.38
N VAL A 181 -13.91 4.34 4.32
CA VAL A 181 -13.05 4.31 3.13
C VAL A 181 -11.86 3.41 3.41
N PRO A 182 -11.70 2.28 2.68
CA PRO A 182 -10.49 1.49 2.77
C PRO A 182 -9.27 2.29 2.30
N LEU A 183 -8.22 2.32 3.11
CA LEU A 183 -6.90 2.88 2.81
C LEU A 183 -5.89 1.72 2.84
N MET A 184 -6.08 0.78 1.92
CA MET A 184 -5.25 -0.42 1.78
C MET A 184 -5.38 -1.01 0.37
N LEU A 185 -4.32 -1.66 -0.10
CA LEU A 185 -4.25 -2.40 -1.36
C LEU A 185 -4.32 -3.91 -1.14
#